data_c96a805cd764c2f405062e9e8433d729
#
_entry.id   c96a805cd764c2f405062e9e8433d729
#
_cell.length_a   1.000
_cell.length_b   1.000
_cell.length_c   1.000
_cell.angle_alpha   90.00
_cell.angle_beta   90.00
_cell.angle_gamma   90.00
#
_symmetry.space_group_name_H-M   'P 1'
#
loop_
_entity.id
_entity.type
_entity.pdbx_description
1 polymer ?
#
loop_
_entity_poly.entity_id
_entity_poly.type
_entity_poly.pdbx_seq_one_letter_code
_entity_poly.pdbx_strand_id
1 'polypeptide(L)'
;EGRERIPTGRPYVLIANHLNWLDSFAILATFPAEPRVHFLGDTTMLVTRKVQWALVKSVGGYIPVNRQASPDLVLFEHANRCLQRGGVVAIYPEGHYGLAEGEVMPFKRGFAHFAVDNHVPVVPVALSGTQDLWLRKTIRLIIGPPIESTGQTVDSMVALAEARMRGLLPPYEDPGGAKLLRHRLTHLF
;
A
#
# COMPACT_ATOMS: atom_id res chain seq x y z
N GLU A 1 10.46 -10.60 -1.16
CA GLU A 1 10.87 -11.36 0.03
C GLU A 1 9.68 -11.48 0.99
N GLY A 2 9.56 -12.59 1.78
CA GLY A 2 8.52 -12.72 2.82
C GLY A 2 7.14 -13.15 2.31
N ARG A 3 7.01 -13.72 1.12
CA ARG A 3 5.71 -14.19 0.59
C ARG A 3 5.03 -15.24 1.48
N GLU A 4 5.78 -16.03 2.20
CA GLU A 4 5.30 -17.01 3.18
C GLU A 4 4.57 -16.40 4.38
N ARG A 5 4.70 -15.08 4.57
CA ARG A 5 4.05 -14.30 5.64
C ARG A 5 2.68 -13.76 5.26
N ILE A 6 2.29 -13.91 3.99
CA ILE A 6 0.97 -13.45 3.54
C ILE A 6 -0.10 -14.33 4.20
N PRO A 7 -1.06 -13.74 4.95
CA PRO A 7 -2.13 -14.53 5.54
C PRO A 7 -2.97 -15.21 4.46
N THR A 8 -3.22 -16.50 4.63
CA THR A 8 -4.08 -17.29 3.74
C THR A 8 -5.44 -17.51 4.38
N GLY A 9 -6.52 -17.46 3.58
CA GLY A 9 -7.87 -17.80 4.01
C GLY A 9 -8.52 -16.82 5.00
N ARG A 10 -7.91 -15.66 5.28
CA ARG A 10 -8.49 -14.63 6.13
C ARG A 10 -8.24 -13.22 5.56
N PRO A 11 -9.15 -12.26 5.83
CA PRO A 11 -8.95 -10.87 5.45
C PRO A 11 -7.82 -10.22 6.24
N TYR A 12 -7.24 -9.15 5.68
CA TYR A 12 -6.23 -8.33 6.35
C TYR A 12 -6.17 -6.92 5.75
N VAL A 13 -5.57 -6.01 6.49
CA VAL A 13 -5.21 -4.69 5.98
C VAL A 13 -3.75 -4.73 5.53
N LEU A 14 -3.48 -4.44 4.27
CA LEU A 14 -2.13 -4.29 3.74
C LEU A 14 -1.73 -2.82 3.83
N ILE A 15 -0.59 -2.54 4.44
CA ILE A 15 0.01 -1.21 4.45
C ILE A 15 1.33 -1.21 3.70
N ALA A 16 1.58 -0.15 2.92
CA ALA A 16 2.85 0.02 2.21
C ALA A 16 3.28 1.49 2.20
N ASN A 17 4.59 1.74 2.10
CA ASN A 17 5.08 3.07 1.74
C ASN A 17 4.76 3.36 0.27
N HIS A 18 4.65 4.62 -0.10
CA HIS A 18 4.23 5.04 -1.45
C HIS A 18 5.24 5.98 -2.08
N LEU A 19 5.91 5.53 -3.13
CA LEU A 19 6.99 6.28 -3.78
C LEU A 19 6.65 6.64 -5.23
N ASN A 20 5.89 5.77 -5.94
CA ASN A 20 5.60 5.97 -7.35
C ASN A 20 4.33 5.21 -7.78
N TRP A 21 3.86 5.49 -8.98
CA TRP A 21 2.73 4.81 -9.63
C TRP A 21 2.91 3.27 -9.71
N LEU A 22 4.15 2.79 -9.79
CA LEU A 22 4.47 1.37 -9.93
C LEU A 22 4.20 0.56 -8.66
N ASP A 23 4.13 1.19 -7.48
CA ASP A 23 4.00 0.50 -6.19
C ASP A 23 2.79 -0.44 -6.14
N SER A 24 1.62 0.05 -6.57
CA SER A 24 0.40 -0.75 -6.60
C SER A 24 0.51 -1.95 -7.53
N PHE A 25 1.17 -1.80 -8.68
CA PHE A 25 1.40 -2.90 -9.61
C PHE A 25 2.40 -3.92 -9.07
N ALA A 26 3.45 -3.47 -8.38
CA ALA A 26 4.40 -4.35 -7.71
C ALA A 26 3.72 -5.20 -6.62
N ILE A 27 2.81 -4.60 -5.85
CA ILE A 27 2.00 -5.31 -4.87
C ILE A 27 1.10 -6.33 -5.57
N LEU A 28 0.32 -5.94 -6.58
CA LEU A 28 -0.58 -6.85 -7.31
C LEU A 28 0.15 -8.01 -7.98
N ALA A 29 1.36 -7.79 -8.50
CA ALA A 29 2.18 -8.85 -9.09
C ALA A 29 2.78 -9.82 -8.04
N THR A 30 2.84 -9.40 -6.76
CA THR A 30 3.46 -10.17 -5.69
C THR A 30 2.45 -10.96 -4.88
N PHE A 31 1.28 -10.36 -4.62
CA PHE A 31 0.22 -10.95 -3.80
C PHE A 31 -0.64 -11.91 -4.62
N PRO A 32 -1.28 -12.91 -3.98
CA PRO A 32 -2.19 -13.83 -4.66
C PRO A 32 -3.40 -13.10 -5.23
N ALA A 33 -4.01 -13.65 -6.27
CA ALA A 33 -5.22 -13.10 -6.87
C ALA A 33 -6.42 -13.17 -5.91
N GLU A 34 -6.43 -14.17 -5.02
CA GLU A 34 -7.43 -14.33 -3.96
C GLU A 34 -6.76 -14.57 -2.60
N PRO A 35 -7.20 -13.88 -1.55
CA PRO A 35 -8.25 -12.86 -1.52
C PRO A 35 -7.83 -11.59 -2.28
N ARG A 36 -8.78 -11.01 -3.02
CA ARG A 36 -8.52 -9.87 -3.90
C ARG A 36 -8.08 -8.62 -3.13
N VAL A 37 -7.00 -8.00 -3.57
CA VAL A 37 -6.48 -6.74 -2.99
C VAL A 37 -7.26 -5.55 -3.55
N HIS A 38 -7.85 -4.73 -2.65
CA HIS A 38 -8.59 -3.52 -2.99
C HIS A 38 -7.81 -2.30 -2.50
N PHE A 39 -7.36 -1.47 -3.43
CA PHE A 39 -6.65 -0.23 -3.09
C PHE A 39 -7.62 0.90 -2.78
N LEU A 40 -7.28 1.68 -1.76
CA LEU A 40 -7.93 2.97 -1.52
C LEU A 40 -7.32 4.02 -2.46
N GLY A 41 -8.15 4.73 -3.20
CA GLY A 41 -7.65 5.73 -4.13
C GLY A 41 -8.59 6.92 -4.32
N ASP A 42 -7.99 8.08 -4.57
CA ASP A 42 -8.70 9.32 -4.82
C ASP A 42 -9.37 9.29 -6.21
N THR A 43 -10.69 9.41 -6.23
CA THR A 43 -11.46 9.41 -7.48
C THR A 43 -11.08 10.53 -8.44
N THR A 44 -10.67 11.69 -7.92
CA THR A 44 -10.34 12.85 -8.76
C THR A 44 -9.07 12.61 -9.57
N MET A 45 -8.08 11.94 -8.98
CA MET A 45 -6.83 11.58 -9.65
C MET A 45 -7.02 10.49 -10.72
N LEU A 46 -7.95 9.56 -10.49
CA LEU A 46 -8.19 8.44 -11.41
C LEU A 46 -8.97 8.82 -12.66
N VAL A 47 -9.83 9.83 -12.57
CA VAL A 47 -10.58 10.32 -13.74
C VAL A 47 -9.67 11.01 -14.76
N THR A 48 -8.61 11.68 -14.30
CA THR A 48 -7.65 12.37 -15.18
C THR A 48 -6.70 11.42 -15.89
N ARG A 49 -6.49 10.19 -15.39
CA ARG A 49 -5.53 9.20 -15.90
C ARG A 49 -6.23 7.91 -16.37
N LYS A 50 -6.96 8.01 -17.48
CA LYS A 50 -7.84 6.94 -18.00
C LYS A 50 -7.17 5.58 -18.21
N VAL A 51 -5.91 5.55 -18.67
CA VAL A 51 -5.17 4.30 -18.93
C VAL A 51 -4.81 3.59 -17.62
N GLN A 52 -4.28 4.34 -16.65
CA GLN A 52 -3.96 3.83 -15.33
C GLN A 52 -5.21 3.27 -14.63
N TRP A 53 -6.34 3.97 -14.76
CA TRP A 53 -7.62 3.56 -14.24
C TRP A 53 -8.14 2.26 -14.86
N ALA A 54 -8.02 2.10 -16.18
CA ALA A 54 -8.40 0.87 -16.86
C ALA A 54 -7.57 -0.33 -16.36
N LEU A 55 -6.25 -0.15 -16.18
CA LEU A 55 -5.36 -1.18 -15.64
C LEU A 55 -5.71 -1.53 -14.19
N VAL A 56 -5.89 -0.53 -13.32
CA VAL A 56 -6.27 -0.78 -11.92
C VAL A 56 -7.59 -1.54 -11.83
N LYS A 57 -8.59 -1.17 -12.64
CA LYS A 57 -9.87 -1.88 -12.69
C LYS A 57 -9.76 -3.34 -13.18
N SER A 58 -8.85 -3.60 -14.11
CA SER A 58 -8.74 -4.94 -14.72
C SER A 58 -8.05 -5.93 -13.78
N VAL A 59 -7.11 -5.49 -12.96
CA VAL A 59 -6.25 -6.37 -12.14
C VAL A 59 -6.64 -6.36 -10.66
N GLY A 60 -7.08 -5.21 -10.12
CA GLY A 60 -7.37 -5.04 -8.69
C GLY A 60 -8.79 -4.62 -8.39
N GLY A 61 -9.14 -4.67 -7.09
CA GLY A 61 -10.29 -3.99 -6.54
C GLY A 61 -9.92 -2.53 -6.23
N TYR A 62 -10.93 -1.67 -6.18
CA TYR A 62 -10.77 -0.27 -5.90
C TYR A 62 -11.87 0.22 -4.96
N ILE A 63 -11.48 0.93 -3.92
CA ILE A 63 -12.37 1.59 -2.98
C ILE A 63 -12.18 3.09 -3.14
N PRO A 64 -13.22 3.84 -3.56
CA PRO A 64 -13.11 5.28 -3.78
C PRO A 64 -12.94 6.04 -2.47
N VAL A 65 -12.04 7.03 -2.48
CA VAL A 65 -11.81 7.96 -1.37
C VAL A 65 -12.26 9.34 -1.80
N ASN A 66 -13.13 9.96 -1.01
CA ASN A 66 -13.45 11.36 -1.16
C ASN A 66 -12.68 12.20 -0.13
N ARG A 67 -11.57 12.81 -0.57
CA ARG A 67 -10.73 13.63 0.33
C ARG A 67 -11.39 14.92 0.81
N GLN A 68 -12.49 15.34 0.20
CA GLN A 68 -13.23 16.54 0.62
C GLN A 68 -14.26 16.25 1.73
N ALA A 69 -14.65 14.96 1.88
CA ALA A 69 -15.52 14.52 2.97
C ALA A 69 -14.67 14.15 4.20
N SER A 70 -14.95 14.76 5.34
CA SER A 70 -14.30 14.42 6.61
C SER A 70 -15.35 14.38 7.74
N PRO A 71 -15.62 13.19 8.35
CA PRO A 71 -15.09 11.87 7.98
C PRO A 71 -15.73 11.32 6.68
N ASP A 72 -14.95 10.56 5.89
CA ASP A 72 -15.48 9.87 4.73
C ASP A 72 -16.14 8.54 5.17
N LEU A 73 -17.41 8.66 5.58
CA LEU A 73 -18.20 7.51 6.06
C LEU A 73 -18.41 6.45 4.97
N VAL A 74 -18.49 6.86 3.71
CA VAL A 74 -18.64 5.95 2.57
C VAL A 74 -17.38 5.09 2.37
N LEU A 75 -16.23 5.72 2.52
CA LEU A 75 -14.95 4.99 2.51
C LEU A 75 -14.90 3.93 3.61
N PHE A 76 -15.24 4.32 4.85
CA PHE A 76 -15.24 3.40 5.99
C PHE A 76 -16.19 2.22 5.78
N GLU A 77 -17.39 2.48 5.28
CA GLU A 77 -18.37 1.42 4.96
C GLU A 77 -17.86 0.47 3.88
N HIS A 78 -17.27 0.99 2.80
CA HIS A 78 -16.75 0.16 1.73
C HIS A 78 -15.55 -0.69 2.19
N ALA A 79 -14.62 -0.12 2.96
CA ALA A 79 -13.46 -0.85 3.49
C ALA A 79 -13.90 -1.95 4.46
N ASN A 80 -14.80 -1.64 5.39
CA ASN A 80 -15.36 -2.63 6.32
C ASN A 80 -16.08 -3.76 5.58
N ARG A 81 -16.92 -3.43 4.61
CA ARG A 81 -17.62 -4.43 3.78
C ARG A 81 -16.66 -5.31 3.00
N CYS A 82 -15.55 -4.76 2.50
CA CYS A 82 -14.50 -5.52 1.83
C CYS A 82 -13.88 -6.57 2.79
N LEU A 83 -13.47 -6.13 3.98
CA LEU A 83 -12.87 -7.01 4.99
C LEU A 83 -13.85 -8.08 5.48
N GLN A 84 -15.11 -7.73 5.75
CA GLN A 84 -16.16 -8.66 6.18
C GLN A 84 -16.47 -9.74 5.13
N ARG A 85 -16.23 -9.46 3.85
CA ARG A 85 -16.36 -10.42 2.76
C ARG A 85 -15.09 -11.23 2.48
N GLY A 86 -14.09 -11.14 3.36
CA GLY A 86 -12.84 -11.87 3.22
C GLY A 86 -11.82 -11.23 2.29
N GLY A 87 -12.06 -10.00 1.80
CA GLY A 87 -11.13 -9.28 0.93
C GLY A 87 -9.97 -8.65 1.68
N VAL A 88 -9.06 -8.05 0.93
CA VAL A 88 -7.89 -7.32 1.44
C VAL A 88 -8.04 -5.84 1.11
N VAL A 89 -7.84 -4.99 2.12
CA VAL A 89 -7.81 -3.54 1.95
C VAL A 89 -6.35 -3.08 1.96
N ALA A 90 -5.88 -2.54 0.84
CA ALA A 90 -4.53 -2.00 0.71
C ALA A 90 -4.56 -0.47 0.82
N ILE A 91 -3.69 0.07 1.66
CA ILE A 91 -3.61 1.50 1.91
C ILE A 91 -2.15 1.95 2.03
N TYR A 92 -1.89 3.13 1.53
CA TYR A 92 -0.66 3.88 1.78
C TYR A 92 -0.91 4.83 2.95
N PRO A 93 -0.51 4.46 4.18
CA PRO A 93 -0.93 5.18 5.39
C PRO A 93 -0.34 6.60 5.50
N GLU A 94 0.71 6.89 4.77
CA GLU A 94 1.29 8.23 4.63
C GLU A 94 0.31 9.22 3.98
N GLY A 95 -0.56 8.73 3.09
CA GLY A 95 -1.60 9.50 2.41
C GLY A 95 -1.13 10.37 1.26
N HIS A 96 0.15 10.32 0.91
CA HIS A 96 0.81 10.98 -0.22
C HIS A 96 2.06 10.20 -0.61
N TYR A 97 2.72 10.59 -1.71
CA TYR A 97 4.03 10.03 -2.07
C TYR A 97 5.09 10.42 -1.03
N GLY A 98 5.94 9.48 -0.67
CA GLY A 98 7.09 9.71 0.19
C GLY A 98 8.11 10.65 -0.44
N LEU A 99 8.88 11.33 0.39
CA LEU A 99 9.84 12.36 -0.06
C LEU A 99 11.15 11.73 -0.54
N ALA A 100 11.57 10.63 0.08
CA ALA A 100 12.83 9.97 -0.25
C ALA A 100 12.72 8.43 -0.11
N GLU A 101 13.57 7.73 -0.86
CA GLU A 101 13.76 6.29 -0.71
C GLU A 101 14.32 5.95 0.67
N GLY A 102 13.80 4.87 1.26
CA GLY A 102 14.26 4.40 2.58
C GLY A 102 13.68 5.16 3.76
N GLU A 103 12.83 6.15 3.54
CA GLU A 103 12.16 6.91 4.59
C GLU A 103 10.69 6.51 4.74
N VAL A 104 10.20 6.57 5.97
CA VAL A 104 8.79 6.38 6.31
C VAL A 104 8.25 7.66 6.90
N MET A 105 7.23 8.23 6.25
CA MET A 105 6.51 9.39 6.77
C MET A 105 5.53 8.97 7.88
N PRO A 106 5.09 9.90 8.74
CA PRO A 106 4.10 9.59 9.77
C PRO A 106 2.81 9.01 9.19
N PHE A 107 2.26 8.00 9.85
CA PHE A 107 1.08 7.29 9.38
C PHE A 107 -0.22 7.95 9.85
N LYS A 108 -1.19 8.02 8.95
CA LYS A 108 -2.57 8.36 9.26
C LYS A 108 -3.27 7.17 9.91
N ARG A 109 -4.23 7.44 10.80
CA ARG A 109 -4.91 6.45 11.64
C ARG A 109 -5.89 5.52 10.90
N GLY A 110 -6.27 5.84 9.66
CA GLY A 110 -7.35 5.15 8.93
C GLY A 110 -7.18 3.64 8.82
N PHE A 111 -5.96 3.16 8.48
CA PHE A 111 -5.68 1.73 8.38
C PHE A 111 -5.85 1.00 9.72
N ALA A 112 -5.48 1.66 10.82
CA ALA A 112 -5.56 1.09 12.15
C ALA A 112 -7.02 0.93 12.61
N HIS A 113 -7.90 1.89 12.29
CA HIS A 113 -9.34 1.72 12.47
C HIS A 113 -9.86 0.50 11.70
N PHE A 114 -9.52 0.36 10.41
CA PHE A 114 -9.95 -0.81 9.64
C PHE A 114 -9.50 -2.13 10.27
N ALA A 115 -8.27 -2.19 10.77
CA ALA A 115 -7.74 -3.41 11.36
C ALA A 115 -8.37 -3.73 12.72
N VAL A 116 -8.43 -2.75 13.62
CA VAL A 116 -8.92 -2.92 14.99
C VAL A 116 -10.42 -3.20 15.00
N ASP A 117 -11.21 -2.39 14.26
CA ASP A 117 -12.67 -2.50 14.26
C ASP A 117 -13.17 -3.79 13.59
N ASN A 118 -12.40 -4.36 12.65
CA ASN A 118 -12.74 -5.62 11.99
C ASN A 118 -11.99 -6.84 12.55
N HIS A 119 -11.17 -6.68 13.60
CA HIS A 119 -10.36 -7.76 14.20
C HIS A 119 -9.47 -8.50 13.19
N VAL A 120 -8.88 -7.78 12.22
CA VAL A 120 -8.01 -8.35 11.19
C VAL A 120 -6.58 -7.90 11.37
N PRO A 121 -5.57 -8.70 10.95
CA PRO A 121 -4.18 -8.30 11.04
C PRO A 121 -3.82 -7.20 10.04
N VAL A 122 -2.74 -6.47 10.35
CA VAL A 122 -2.07 -5.55 9.45
C VAL A 122 -0.82 -6.22 8.88
N VAL A 123 -0.69 -6.23 7.55
CA VAL A 123 0.48 -6.77 6.85
C VAL A 123 1.33 -5.61 6.32
N PRO A 124 2.50 -5.35 6.92
CA PRO A 124 3.39 -4.29 6.44
C PRO A 124 4.20 -4.75 5.22
N VAL A 125 4.26 -3.90 4.20
CA VAL A 125 4.97 -4.14 2.95
C VAL A 125 5.91 -2.97 2.67
N ALA A 126 7.20 -3.21 2.67
CA ALA A 126 8.20 -2.22 2.34
C ALA A 126 8.57 -2.30 0.85
N LEU A 127 8.49 -1.16 0.16
CA LEU A 127 8.89 -0.97 -1.23
C LEU A 127 10.16 -0.12 -1.29
N SER A 128 11.12 -0.55 -2.09
CA SER A 128 12.36 0.18 -2.32
C SER A 128 12.76 0.10 -3.79
N GLY A 129 13.30 1.19 -4.31
CA GLY A 129 13.71 1.31 -5.70
C GLY A 129 12.63 1.81 -6.65
N THR A 130 11.46 2.22 -6.16
CA THR A 130 10.35 2.66 -7.01
C THR A 130 10.24 4.18 -7.18
N GLN A 131 10.90 5.00 -6.37
CA GLN A 131 10.80 6.46 -6.48
C GLN A 131 11.24 6.98 -7.85
N ASP A 132 12.38 6.51 -8.32
CA ASP A 132 12.89 6.77 -9.66
C ASP A 132 12.99 5.46 -10.45
N LEU A 133 12.46 5.42 -11.64
CA LEU A 133 12.42 4.22 -12.49
C LEU A 133 13.34 4.36 -13.70
N TRP A 134 14.12 3.34 -13.98
CA TRP A 134 14.91 3.21 -15.22
C TRP A 134 15.02 1.76 -15.65
N LEU A 135 15.46 1.53 -16.87
CA LEU A 135 15.56 0.19 -17.43
C LEU A 135 16.52 -0.68 -16.60
N ARG A 136 16.07 -1.87 -16.21
CA ARG A 136 16.78 -2.85 -15.38
C ARG A 136 17.05 -2.41 -13.93
N LYS A 137 16.34 -1.39 -13.41
CA LYS A 137 16.43 -1.07 -11.99
C LYS A 137 15.90 -2.23 -11.14
N THR A 138 16.63 -2.59 -10.10
CA THR A 138 16.15 -3.54 -9.11
C THR A 138 15.12 -2.87 -8.20
N ILE A 139 13.94 -3.47 -8.12
CA ILE A 139 12.88 -3.09 -7.19
C ILE A 139 12.79 -4.18 -6.13
N ARG A 140 12.75 -3.79 -4.87
CA ARG A 140 12.56 -4.70 -3.75
C ARG A 140 11.19 -4.50 -3.14
N LEU A 141 10.52 -5.61 -2.84
CA LEU A 141 9.29 -5.66 -2.07
C LEU A 141 9.49 -6.66 -0.95
N ILE A 142 9.39 -6.18 0.30
CA ILE A 142 9.62 -6.96 1.51
C ILE A 142 8.34 -7.00 2.32
N ILE A 143 7.79 -8.19 2.53
CA ILE A 143 6.59 -8.42 3.33
C ILE A 143 7.03 -8.74 4.75
N GLY A 144 6.58 -7.93 5.71
CA GLY A 144 6.85 -8.14 7.13
C GLY A 144 5.90 -9.15 7.78
N PRO A 145 6.21 -9.58 9.00
CA PRO A 145 5.29 -10.38 9.79
C PRO A 145 3.97 -9.64 10.02
N PRO A 146 2.82 -10.31 9.91
CA PRO A 146 1.52 -9.72 10.25
C PRO A 146 1.51 -9.20 11.68
N ILE A 147 0.86 -8.07 11.89
CA ILE A 147 0.63 -7.44 13.19
C ILE A 147 -0.82 -7.76 13.57
N GLU A 148 -1.02 -8.60 14.56
CA GLU A 148 -2.36 -8.95 15.01
C GLU A 148 -3.05 -7.77 15.70
N SER A 149 -4.34 -7.59 15.45
CA SER A 149 -5.15 -6.50 16.04
C SER A 149 -5.63 -6.78 17.45
N THR A 150 -5.59 -8.04 17.88
CA THR A 150 -6.04 -8.45 19.22
C THR A 150 -5.25 -7.72 20.31
N GLY A 151 -5.97 -7.05 21.20
CA GLY A 151 -5.38 -6.29 22.31
C GLY A 151 -4.75 -4.95 21.88
N GLN A 152 -4.86 -4.55 20.62
CA GLN A 152 -4.39 -3.26 20.14
C GLN A 152 -5.47 -2.19 20.21
N THR A 153 -5.05 -0.99 20.55
CA THR A 153 -5.81 0.24 20.27
C THR A 153 -5.40 0.79 18.93
N VAL A 154 -6.16 1.74 18.40
CA VAL A 154 -5.79 2.43 17.14
C VAL A 154 -4.40 3.07 17.25
N ASP A 155 -4.11 3.73 18.37
CA ASP A 155 -2.83 4.43 18.56
C ASP A 155 -1.65 3.45 18.70
N SER A 156 -1.83 2.37 19.45
CA SER A 156 -0.79 1.33 19.57
C SER A 156 -0.54 0.62 18.24
N MET A 157 -1.59 0.39 17.44
CA MET A 157 -1.46 -0.20 16.11
C MET A 157 -0.67 0.73 15.17
N VAL A 158 -0.93 2.04 15.18
CA VAL A 158 -0.17 3.02 14.38
C VAL A 158 1.30 3.00 14.78
N ALA A 159 1.60 3.13 16.07
CA ALA A 159 2.98 3.17 16.56
C ALA A 159 3.75 1.87 16.21
N LEU A 160 3.11 0.71 16.38
CA LEU A 160 3.71 -0.58 16.07
C LEU A 160 3.93 -0.76 14.56
N ALA A 161 2.96 -0.36 13.74
CA ALA A 161 3.06 -0.42 12.28
C ALA A 161 4.18 0.47 11.73
N GLU A 162 4.30 1.71 12.23
CA GLU A 162 5.41 2.61 11.88
C GLU A 162 6.77 2.02 12.25
N ALA A 163 6.90 1.49 13.47
CA ALA A 163 8.15 0.87 13.93
C ALA A 163 8.53 -0.34 13.05
N ARG A 164 7.54 -1.18 12.69
CA ARG A 164 7.75 -2.32 11.80
C ARG A 164 8.14 -1.90 10.39
N MET A 165 7.49 -0.89 9.83
CA MET A 165 7.82 -0.38 8.49
C MET A 165 9.24 0.20 8.45
N ARG A 166 9.65 0.99 9.45
CA ARG A 166 11.03 1.51 9.53
C ARG A 166 12.07 0.39 9.62
N GLY A 167 11.77 -0.71 10.33
CA GLY A 167 12.65 -1.87 10.43
C GLY A 167 12.69 -2.75 9.18
N LEU A 168 11.68 -2.66 8.31
CA LEU A 168 11.61 -3.43 7.06
C LEU A 168 12.29 -2.72 5.89
N LEU A 169 12.26 -1.38 5.86
CA LEU A 169 12.85 -0.61 4.77
C LEU A 169 14.37 -0.74 4.78
N PRO A 170 14.97 -1.32 3.72
CA PRO A 170 16.42 -1.33 3.62
C PRO A 170 16.93 0.10 3.37
N PRO A 171 18.13 0.45 3.85
CA PRO A 171 18.79 1.67 3.42
C PRO A 171 18.90 1.66 1.89
N TYR A 172 18.52 2.78 1.28
CA TYR A 172 18.61 2.91 -0.18
C TYR A 172 19.96 3.45 -0.58
N GLU A 173 20.66 2.69 -1.42
CA GLU A 173 21.87 3.13 -2.08
C GLU A 173 21.58 3.27 -3.58
N ASP A 174 21.84 4.46 -4.13
CA ASP A 174 21.72 4.67 -5.57
C ASP A 174 22.79 3.84 -6.29
N PRO A 175 22.42 2.88 -7.17
CA PRO A 175 23.39 2.00 -7.81
C PRO A 175 24.33 2.71 -8.78
N GLY A 176 24.14 4.02 -9.02
CA GLY A 176 24.96 4.77 -9.97
C GLY A 176 24.77 4.34 -11.43
N GLY A 177 25.63 4.83 -12.34
CA GLY A 177 25.66 4.43 -13.73
C GLY A 177 24.57 5.05 -14.62
N ALA A 178 24.42 4.55 -15.84
CA ALA A 178 23.50 5.09 -16.82
C ALA A 178 22.04 4.71 -16.50
N LYS A 179 21.19 5.70 -16.24
CA LYS A 179 19.77 5.53 -15.91
C LYS A 179 18.90 5.69 -17.17
N LEU A 180 18.99 4.69 -18.07
CA LEU A 180 18.28 4.70 -19.34
C LEU A 180 16.77 4.85 -19.16
N LEU A 181 16.14 5.76 -19.89
CA LEU A 181 14.71 6.04 -19.89
C LEU A 181 14.14 6.54 -18.53
N ARG A 182 15.00 6.99 -17.60
CA ARG A 182 14.57 7.41 -16.24
C ARG A 182 13.36 8.33 -16.28
N HIS A 183 13.44 9.47 -16.97
CA HIS A 183 12.35 10.44 -17.00
C HIS A 183 11.04 9.85 -17.54
N ARG A 184 11.11 9.06 -18.63
CA ARG A 184 9.91 8.45 -19.24
C ARG A 184 9.26 7.41 -18.32
N LEU A 185 10.06 6.56 -17.66
CA LEU A 185 9.54 5.49 -16.80
C LEU A 185 9.03 6.04 -15.47
N THR A 186 9.73 7.00 -14.87
CA THR A 186 9.32 7.61 -13.60
C THR A 186 8.00 8.37 -13.72
N HIS A 187 7.75 9.00 -14.87
CA HIS A 187 6.57 9.84 -15.10
C HIS A 187 5.63 9.28 -16.18
N LEU A 188 5.54 7.95 -16.28
CA LEU A 188 4.72 7.29 -17.29
C LEU A 188 3.22 7.57 -17.12
N PHE A 189 2.79 7.77 -15.85
CA PHE A 189 1.41 8.06 -15.47
C PHE A 189 1.29 9.30 -14.59
#